data_2d7122b767e94d19d8079f24a71c9b2f
#
_entry.id   2d7122b767e94d19d8079f24a71c9b2f
#
_cell.length_a   1.000
_cell.length_b   1.000
_cell.length_c   1.000
_cell.angle_alpha   90.00
_cell.angle_beta   90.00
_cell.angle_gamma   90.00
#
_symmetry.space_group_name_H-M   'P 1'
#
loop_
_entity.id
_entity.type
_entity.pdbx_description
1 polymer ?
#
loop_
_entity_poly.entity_id
_entity_poly.type
_entity_poly.pdbx_seq_one_letter_code
_entity_poly.pdbx_strand_id
1 'polypeptide(L)'
;MVYFKNLLHMIYKGEDMDIIDLYVRNMNISNVRDFAYKNDIALSDEEIDFVYNFIKNNYREVIKNRDSFDLSAYKEKFSEENFQKIEKLIKKYISYL
;
A
#
# COMPACT_ATOMS: atom_id res chain seq x y z
N MET A 1 12.25 -2.82 -2.65
CA MET A 1 11.34 -3.67 -3.40
C MET A 1 11.13 -3.15 -4.81
N VAL A 2 11.80 -3.80 -5.74
CA VAL A 2 11.90 -3.30 -7.12
C VAL A 2 10.56 -3.36 -7.85
N TYR A 3 9.82 -4.45 -7.68
CA TYR A 3 8.55 -4.63 -8.40
C TYR A 3 7.51 -3.59 -8.05
N PHE A 4 7.36 -3.30 -6.76
CA PHE A 4 6.38 -2.33 -6.31
C PHE A 4 6.71 -0.94 -6.86
N LYS A 5 7.99 -0.57 -6.83
CA LYS A 5 8.44 0.69 -7.36
C LYS A 5 8.18 0.80 -8.85
N ASN A 6 8.42 -0.28 -9.60
CA ASN A 6 8.17 -0.30 -11.03
C ASN A 6 6.68 -0.15 -11.36
N LEU A 7 5.82 -0.78 -10.57
CA LEU A 7 4.38 -0.64 -10.74
C LEU A 7 3.93 0.81 -10.55
N LEU A 8 4.42 1.46 -9.51
CA LEU A 8 4.09 2.87 -9.27
C LEU A 8 4.57 3.75 -10.40
N HIS A 9 5.75 3.44 -10.94
CA HIS A 9 6.29 4.19 -12.07
C HIS A 9 5.42 4.03 -13.32
N MET A 10 4.90 2.84 -13.57
CA MET A 10 3.99 2.59 -14.67
C MET A 10 2.70 3.38 -14.52
N ILE A 11 2.15 3.45 -13.31
CA ILE A 11 0.96 4.27 -13.04
C ILE A 11 1.24 5.73 -13.35
N TYR A 12 2.39 6.22 -12.93
CA TYR A 12 2.79 7.62 -13.16
C TYR A 12 2.85 7.93 -14.66
N LYS A 13 3.29 6.98 -15.46
CA LYS A 13 3.39 7.16 -16.90
C LYS A 13 2.06 6.98 -17.63
N GLY A 14 0.98 6.77 -16.90
CA GLY A 14 -0.34 6.56 -17.48
C GLY A 14 -0.52 5.19 -18.11
N GLU A 15 0.27 4.22 -17.68
CA GLU A 15 0.17 2.88 -18.20
C GLU A 15 -1.01 2.11 -17.61
N ASP A 16 -1.32 0.99 -18.24
CA ASP A 16 -2.56 0.26 -18.04
C ASP A 16 -2.77 -0.20 -16.60
N MET A 17 -3.97 0.05 -16.09
CA MET A 17 -4.42 -0.42 -14.80
C MET A 17 -4.53 -1.95 -14.74
N ASP A 18 -4.58 -2.63 -15.88
CA ASP A 18 -4.71 -4.09 -15.92
C ASP A 18 -3.55 -4.80 -15.22
N ILE A 19 -2.35 -4.26 -15.29
CA ILE A 19 -1.20 -4.83 -14.62
C ILE A 19 -1.36 -4.71 -13.10
N ILE A 20 -1.86 -3.58 -12.65
CA ILE A 20 -2.13 -3.34 -11.24
C ILE A 20 -3.22 -4.29 -10.76
N ASP A 21 -4.30 -4.41 -11.53
CA ASP A 21 -5.39 -5.33 -11.21
C ASP A 21 -4.89 -6.76 -11.07
N LEU A 22 -4.01 -7.19 -11.97
CA LEU A 22 -3.44 -8.52 -11.93
C LEU A 22 -2.58 -8.73 -10.68
N TYR A 23 -1.75 -7.74 -10.35
CA TYR A 23 -0.91 -7.80 -9.15
C TYR A 23 -1.76 -7.92 -7.89
N VAL A 24 -2.77 -7.07 -7.75
CA VAL A 24 -3.62 -7.08 -6.56
C VAL A 24 -4.42 -8.37 -6.47
N ARG A 25 -4.92 -8.87 -7.61
CA ARG A 25 -5.67 -10.13 -7.64
C ARG A 25 -4.83 -11.30 -7.10
N ASN A 26 -3.56 -11.31 -7.44
CA ASN A 26 -2.65 -12.39 -7.03
C ASN A 26 -1.96 -12.15 -5.71
N MET A 27 -2.15 -10.98 -5.10
CA MET A 27 -1.55 -10.65 -3.82
C MET A 27 -2.18 -11.49 -2.71
N ASN A 28 -1.35 -11.99 -1.81
CA ASN A 28 -1.81 -12.74 -0.64
C ASN A 28 -1.29 -12.09 0.65
N ILE A 29 -1.71 -12.63 1.78
CA ILE A 29 -1.33 -12.09 3.09
C ILE A 29 0.18 -12.12 3.30
N SER A 30 0.86 -13.16 2.80
CA SER A 30 2.32 -13.24 2.89
C SER A 30 3.00 -12.09 2.19
N ASN A 31 2.45 -11.64 1.06
CA ASN A 31 3.03 -10.49 0.34
C ASN A 31 2.99 -9.24 1.20
N VAL A 32 1.88 -9.00 1.90
CA VAL A 32 1.76 -7.85 2.79
C VAL A 32 2.77 -7.95 3.94
N ARG A 33 2.85 -9.12 4.55
CA ARG A 33 3.78 -9.36 5.66
C ARG A 33 5.23 -9.14 5.23
N ASP A 34 5.61 -9.69 4.08
CA ASP A 34 6.97 -9.58 3.57
C ASP A 34 7.33 -8.13 3.24
N PHE A 35 6.40 -7.40 2.63
CA PHE A 35 6.62 -6.00 2.30
C PHE A 35 6.83 -5.17 3.56
N ALA A 36 5.99 -5.37 4.57
CA ALA A 36 6.12 -4.67 5.84
C ALA A 36 7.46 -4.98 6.49
N TYR A 37 7.82 -6.25 6.53
CA TYR A 37 9.08 -6.69 7.13
C TYR A 37 10.28 -6.02 6.46
N LYS A 38 10.29 -5.97 5.13
CA LYS A 38 11.37 -5.36 4.36
C LYS A 38 11.48 -3.87 4.58
N ASN A 39 10.42 -3.24 5.07
CA ASN A 39 10.40 -1.81 5.37
C ASN A 39 10.44 -1.52 6.87
N ASP A 40 10.88 -2.50 7.67
CA ASP A 40 11.02 -2.38 9.13
C ASP A 40 9.70 -2.03 9.84
N ILE A 41 8.59 -2.54 9.33
CA ILE A 41 7.29 -2.35 9.97
C ILE A 41 6.82 -3.69 10.53
N ALA A 42 6.79 -3.81 11.84
CA ALA A 42 6.35 -5.03 12.52
C ALA A 42 4.84 -4.98 12.73
N LEU A 43 4.09 -5.29 11.68
CA LEU A 43 2.64 -5.33 11.74
C LEU A 43 2.15 -6.53 12.54
N SER A 44 1.13 -6.31 13.37
CA SER A 44 0.42 -7.41 14.00
C SER A 44 -0.41 -8.15 12.95
N ASP A 45 -0.88 -9.35 13.29
CA ASP A 45 -1.73 -10.12 12.38
C ASP A 45 -3.00 -9.35 12.03
N GLU A 46 -3.58 -8.63 12.99
CA GLU A 46 -4.77 -7.83 12.75
C GLU A 46 -4.49 -6.66 11.80
N GLU A 47 -3.34 -6.02 11.97
CA GLU A 47 -2.92 -4.94 11.08
C GLU A 47 -2.67 -5.46 9.67
N ILE A 48 -2.03 -6.62 9.55
CA ILE A 48 -1.81 -7.25 8.25
C ILE A 48 -3.13 -7.55 7.56
N ASP A 49 -4.09 -8.14 8.29
CA ASP A 49 -5.40 -8.43 7.74
C ASP A 49 -6.09 -7.17 7.25
N PHE A 50 -6.02 -6.10 8.05
CA PHE A 50 -6.61 -4.83 7.66
C PHE A 50 -5.99 -4.30 6.38
N VAL A 51 -4.66 -4.28 6.29
CA VAL A 51 -3.95 -3.77 5.11
C VAL A 51 -4.29 -4.59 3.88
N TYR A 52 -4.28 -5.91 4.02
CA TYR A 52 -4.61 -6.81 2.91
C TYR A 52 -6.01 -6.54 2.36
N ASN A 53 -7.00 -6.50 3.24
CA ASN A 53 -8.39 -6.27 2.84
C ASN A 53 -8.58 -4.86 2.28
N PHE A 54 -7.91 -3.88 2.87
CA PHE A 54 -7.99 -2.51 2.39
C PHE A 54 -7.46 -2.41 0.96
N ILE A 55 -6.31 -2.99 0.70
CA ILE A 55 -5.72 -2.96 -0.65
C ILE A 55 -6.64 -3.68 -1.65
N LYS A 56 -7.10 -4.87 -1.30
CA LYS A 56 -7.98 -5.64 -2.19
C LYS A 56 -9.24 -4.87 -2.58
N ASN A 57 -9.80 -4.12 -1.64
CA ASN A 57 -11.09 -3.48 -1.85
C ASN A 57 -10.99 -2.03 -2.31
N ASN A 58 -9.85 -1.37 -2.12
CA ASN A 58 -9.78 0.08 -2.30
C ASN A 58 -8.62 0.58 -3.17
N TYR A 59 -7.80 -0.30 -3.71
CA TYR A 59 -6.58 0.15 -4.39
C TYR A 59 -6.88 1.10 -5.56
N ARG A 60 -7.95 0.86 -6.30
CA ARG A 60 -8.31 1.72 -7.44
C ARG A 60 -8.63 3.13 -6.98
N GLU A 61 -9.41 3.25 -5.91
CA GLU A 61 -9.76 4.55 -5.36
C GLU A 61 -8.54 5.29 -4.83
N VAL A 62 -7.65 4.57 -4.15
CA VAL A 62 -6.43 5.18 -3.62
C VAL A 62 -5.55 5.70 -4.76
N ILE A 63 -5.36 4.91 -5.80
CA ILE A 63 -4.54 5.32 -6.94
C ILE A 63 -5.17 6.50 -7.66
N LYS A 64 -6.47 6.45 -7.89
CA LYS A 64 -7.20 7.51 -8.59
C LYS A 64 -7.14 8.83 -7.83
N ASN A 65 -7.21 8.77 -6.50
CA ASN A 65 -7.24 9.94 -5.63
C ASN A 65 -5.96 10.06 -4.79
N ARG A 66 -4.82 9.64 -5.32
CA ARG A 66 -3.58 9.55 -4.55
C ARG A 66 -3.16 10.86 -3.92
N ASP A 67 -3.46 11.98 -4.55
CA ASP A 67 -3.07 13.30 -4.04
C ASP A 67 -3.92 13.74 -2.85
N SER A 68 -5.11 13.17 -2.71
CA SER A 68 -6.03 13.49 -1.61
C SER A 68 -6.16 12.34 -0.61
N PHE A 69 -5.47 11.23 -0.82
CA PHE A 69 -5.57 10.11 0.10
C PHE A 69 -4.98 10.49 1.46
N ASP A 70 -5.76 10.23 2.51
CA ASP A 70 -5.37 10.55 3.88
C ASP A 70 -5.50 9.29 4.75
N LEU A 71 -4.36 8.77 5.18
CA LEU A 71 -4.32 7.57 6.01
C LEU A 71 -4.89 7.81 7.40
N SER A 72 -4.98 9.06 7.85
CA SER A 72 -5.44 9.35 9.23
C SER A 72 -6.86 8.85 9.50
N ALA A 73 -7.67 8.67 8.46
CA ALA A 73 -9.00 8.07 8.61
C ALA A 73 -8.95 6.65 9.17
N TYR A 74 -7.81 5.99 9.08
CA TYR A 74 -7.61 4.60 9.51
C TYR A 74 -6.65 4.48 10.69
N LYS A 75 -6.36 5.58 11.36
CA LYS A 75 -5.39 5.64 12.45
C LYS A 75 -5.67 4.61 13.55
N GLU A 76 -6.94 4.38 13.85
CA GLU A 76 -7.34 3.46 14.91
C GLU A 76 -7.04 1.99 14.59
N LYS A 77 -6.79 1.67 13.33
CA LYS A 77 -6.51 0.30 12.90
C LYS A 77 -5.07 -0.13 13.18
N PHE A 78 -4.21 0.80 13.60
CA PHE A 78 -2.79 0.55 13.79
C PHE A 78 -2.32 1.02 15.15
N SER A 79 -1.21 0.44 15.65
CA SER A 79 -0.49 1.04 16.74
C SER A 79 0.05 2.41 16.28
N GLU A 80 0.30 3.29 17.22
CA GLU A 80 0.83 4.61 16.90
C GLU A 80 2.14 4.52 16.12
N GLU A 81 3.05 3.65 16.56
CA GLU A 81 4.33 3.45 15.89
C GLU A 81 4.15 2.97 14.47
N ASN A 82 3.32 1.95 14.27
CA ASN A 82 3.09 1.40 12.94
C ASN A 82 2.36 2.39 12.03
N PHE A 83 1.42 3.14 12.57
CA PHE A 83 0.74 4.18 11.80
C PHE A 83 1.74 5.18 11.24
N GLN A 84 2.65 5.68 12.08
CA GLN A 84 3.65 6.65 11.64
C GLN A 84 4.56 6.08 10.56
N LYS A 85 4.98 4.84 10.71
CA LYS A 85 5.83 4.18 9.72
C LYS A 85 5.12 3.98 8.39
N ILE A 86 3.85 3.55 8.44
CA ILE A 86 3.06 3.36 7.23
C ILE A 86 2.81 4.69 6.54
N GLU A 87 2.49 5.73 7.30
CA GLU A 87 2.25 7.06 6.74
C GLU A 87 3.48 7.56 5.99
N LYS A 88 4.66 7.42 6.59
CA LYS A 88 5.92 7.78 5.94
C LYS A 88 6.14 7.00 4.65
N LEU A 89 5.86 5.70 4.70
CA LEU A 89 6.05 4.82 3.55
C LEU A 89 5.14 5.22 2.39
N ILE A 90 3.89 5.49 2.68
CA ILE A 90 2.92 5.91 1.68
C ILE A 90 3.33 7.24 1.06
N LYS A 91 3.72 8.22 1.86
CA LYS A 91 4.18 9.52 1.36
C LYS A 91 5.39 9.37 0.46
N LYS A 92 6.30 8.48 0.83
CA LYS A 92 7.48 8.21 0.03
C LYS A 92 7.11 7.67 -1.36
N TYR A 93 6.20 6.70 -1.42
CA TYR A 93 5.81 6.12 -2.70
C TYR A 93 4.95 7.05 -3.54
N ILE A 94 4.07 7.82 -2.91
CA ILE A 94 3.29 8.83 -3.63
C ILE A 94 4.21 9.85 -4.30
N SER A 95 5.33 10.21 -3.65
CA SER A 95 6.26 11.17 -4.23
C SER A 95 6.92 10.69 -5.52
N TYR A 96 6.87 9.39 -5.80
CA TYR A 96 7.35 8.86 -7.08
C TYR A 96 6.32 9.00 -8.21
N LEU A 97 5.09 9.29 -7.86
CA LEU A 97 4.00 9.44 -8.81
C LEU A 97 3.84 10.91 -9.21
#